data_7475ea24c7e53e644123569a6e41e98d
#
_entry.id   7475ea24c7e53e644123569a6e41e98d
#
_cell.length_a   1.000
_cell.length_b   1.000
_cell.length_c   1.000
_cell.angle_alpha   90.00
_cell.angle_beta   90.00
_cell.angle_gamma   90.00
#
_symmetry.space_group_name_H-M   'P 1'
#
loop_
_entity.id
_entity.type
_entity.pdbx_description
1 polymer ?
#
loop_
_entity_poly.entity_id
_entity_poly.type
_entity_poly.pdbx_seq_one_letter_code
_entity_poly.pdbx_strand_id
1 'polypeptide(L)'
;MTEKFEKSFDYLKKMSTLKKVLIVFVTLLIFIIVVEQPGRDTKKRQSEKFFIPKLIIEEITKVQVDHSIQEKQVVLEKKEGAWRVVNGHSSPADEEKVGDFLKAMYSLKEGSLVSNNPDRTAIFSVDEKNGVHVQIWNHKARAIADFYAGETIPDGQYLRRADKDEVFQTIPSLTRFLADSLDSWKDKTLLSVEETDIRRVALQTPEEEMVLEKKEGVWRMIQPEDYEADSLAVRTLFDQFKKFRASAFAESTEASQIDFSDPDYKISVRMNDESLQLVLFKRAEEGDAYFAKNGDKDMVYTADQLLIDSVFGLKFKAESPAQ
;
A
#
# COMPACT_ATOMS: atom_id res chain seq x y z
N MET A 1 -10.57 64.48 -31.44
CA MET A 1 -11.26 63.35 -30.84
C MET A 1 -12.63 63.70 -30.24
N THR A 2 -12.84 64.93 -29.82
CA THR A 2 -14.07 65.48 -29.21
C THR A 2 -15.26 65.56 -30.18
N GLU A 3 -15.07 65.93 -31.43
CA GLU A 3 -16.15 66.16 -32.43
C GLU A 3 -16.91 64.86 -32.86
N LYS A 4 -16.24 63.73 -32.81
CA LYS A 4 -16.90 62.45 -33.10
C LYS A 4 -17.78 61.96 -31.96
N PHE A 5 -17.45 62.30 -30.72
CA PHE A 5 -18.25 61.95 -29.54
C PHE A 5 -19.55 62.80 -29.46
N GLU A 6 -19.48 64.09 -29.79
CA GLU A 6 -20.68 64.94 -29.78
C GLU A 6 -21.72 64.51 -30.84
N LYS A 7 -21.25 64.18 -32.04
CA LYS A 7 -22.18 63.67 -33.10
C LYS A 7 -22.86 62.35 -32.73
N SER A 8 -22.14 61.48 -32.00
CA SER A 8 -22.74 60.20 -31.52
C SER A 8 -23.78 60.43 -30.41
N PHE A 9 -23.57 61.42 -29.56
CA PHE A 9 -24.50 61.77 -28.47
C PHE A 9 -25.80 62.42 -29.00
N ASP A 10 -25.69 63.25 -30.03
CA ASP A 10 -26.86 63.88 -30.70
C ASP A 10 -27.68 62.86 -31.51
N TYR A 11 -27.03 61.83 -32.05
CA TYR A 11 -27.73 60.74 -32.72
C TYR A 11 -28.54 59.90 -31.72
N LEU A 12 -28.00 59.65 -30.56
CA LEU A 12 -28.71 58.95 -29.49
C LEU A 12 -29.90 59.73 -28.92
N LYS A 13 -29.82 61.09 -28.91
CA LYS A 13 -30.92 61.94 -28.45
C LYS A 13 -32.15 61.89 -29.40
N LYS A 14 -31.93 61.78 -30.73
CA LYS A 14 -32.96 61.72 -31.76
C LYS A 14 -33.62 60.37 -32.00
N MET A 15 -33.10 59.30 -31.32
CA MET A 15 -33.65 57.95 -31.47
C MET A 15 -34.94 57.76 -30.65
N SER A 16 -35.89 56.99 -31.20
CA SER A 16 -37.12 56.61 -30.47
C SER A 16 -36.77 55.87 -29.18
N THR A 17 -37.60 56.00 -28.16
CA THR A 17 -37.40 55.38 -26.84
C THR A 17 -37.21 53.86 -26.96
N LEU A 18 -37.89 53.19 -27.90
CA LEU A 18 -37.77 51.77 -28.17
C LEU A 18 -36.36 51.38 -28.64
N LYS A 19 -35.74 52.21 -29.52
CA LYS A 19 -34.38 51.94 -30.00
C LYS A 19 -33.32 52.16 -28.91
N LYS A 20 -33.54 53.11 -27.99
CA LYS A 20 -32.66 53.34 -26.83
C LYS A 20 -32.69 52.15 -25.88
N VAL A 21 -33.88 51.65 -25.58
CA VAL A 21 -34.05 50.46 -24.72
C VAL A 21 -33.41 49.22 -25.36
N LEU A 22 -33.55 49.06 -26.70
CA LEU A 22 -32.90 47.94 -27.42
C LEU A 22 -31.38 48.01 -27.36
N ILE A 23 -30.77 49.20 -27.48
CA ILE A 23 -29.31 49.36 -27.38
C ILE A 23 -28.85 49.04 -25.96
N VAL A 24 -29.53 49.53 -24.93
CA VAL A 24 -29.22 49.20 -23.54
C VAL A 24 -29.36 47.70 -23.28
N PHE A 25 -30.41 47.08 -23.82
CA PHE A 25 -30.62 45.64 -23.69
C PHE A 25 -29.51 44.83 -24.38
N VAL A 26 -29.11 45.19 -25.59
CA VAL A 26 -28.02 44.55 -26.35
C VAL A 26 -26.67 44.75 -25.66
N THR A 27 -26.38 45.93 -25.11
CA THR A 27 -25.13 46.17 -24.36
C THR A 27 -25.11 45.41 -23.04
N LEU A 28 -26.25 45.29 -22.35
CA LEU A 28 -26.38 44.44 -21.15
C LEU A 28 -26.21 42.95 -21.48
N LEU A 29 -26.78 42.51 -22.61
CA LEU A 29 -26.63 41.11 -23.07
C LEU A 29 -25.19 40.78 -23.47
N ILE A 30 -24.50 41.73 -24.15
CA ILE A 30 -23.06 41.59 -24.44
C ILE A 30 -22.24 41.60 -23.14
N PHE A 31 -22.59 42.47 -22.19
CA PHE A 31 -21.91 42.51 -20.88
C PHE A 31 -22.11 41.22 -20.11
N ILE A 32 -23.31 40.66 -20.08
CA ILE A 32 -23.59 39.34 -19.49
C ILE A 32 -22.80 38.25 -20.22
N ILE A 33 -22.77 38.23 -21.54
CA ILE A 33 -21.97 37.25 -22.31
C ILE A 33 -20.47 37.41 -22.05
N VAL A 34 -19.98 38.63 -21.81
CA VAL A 34 -18.55 38.88 -21.48
C VAL A 34 -18.25 38.55 -20.04
N VAL A 35 -19.17 38.78 -19.11
CA VAL A 35 -19.00 38.47 -17.65
C VAL A 35 -19.32 37.01 -17.35
N GLU A 36 -20.36 36.45 -18.04
CA GLU A 36 -20.67 35.02 -17.98
C GLU A 36 -19.97 34.17 -19.05
N GLN A 37 -19.01 34.72 -19.79
CA GLN A 37 -18.05 33.78 -20.36
C GLN A 37 -17.57 32.96 -19.16
N PRO A 38 -18.03 31.69 -19.05
CA PRO A 38 -17.39 30.77 -18.12
C PRO A 38 -15.93 30.92 -18.48
N GLY A 39 -15.16 31.45 -17.53
CA GLY A 39 -13.77 31.71 -17.79
C GLY A 39 -13.32 30.59 -18.68
N ARG A 40 -12.86 30.89 -19.88
CA ARG A 40 -12.12 29.87 -20.60
C ARG A 40 -11.16 29.40 -19.54
N ASP A 41 -11.59 28.32 -18.87
CA ASP A 41 -10.65 27.44 -18.26
C ASP A 41 -9.65 27.17 -19.38
N THR A 42 -8.71 28.02 -19.50
CA THR A 42 -7.39 27.64 -19.82
C THR A 42 -6.97 26.81 -18.60
N LYS A 43 -7.67 25.71 -18.33
CA LYS A 43 -6.99 24.48 -18.05
C LYS A 43 -6.12 24.31 -19.30
N LYS A 44 -5.00 25.07 -19.34
CA LYS A 44 -3.79 24.57 -19.94
C LYS A 44 -3.84 23.12 -19.50
N ARG A 45 -3.95 22.19 -20.43
CA ARG A 45 -3.52 20.82 -20.19
C ARG A 45 -2.10 21.04 -19.70
N GLN A 46 -1.98 21.23 -18.39
CA GLN A 46 -0.73 21.17 -17.70
C GLN A 46 -0.32 19.77 -18.06
N SER A 47 0.64 19.63 -18.94
CA SER A 47 1.19 18.33 -19.29
C SER A 47 1.48 17.69 -17.96
N GLU A 48 0.77 16.59 -17.65
CA GLU A 48 0.85 15.94 -16.35
C GLU A 48 2.33 15.72 -16.07
N LYS A 49 2.88 16.53 -15.21
CA LYS A 49 4.30 16.52 -14.90
C LYS A 49 4.50 15.57 -13.73
N PHE A 50 5.27 14.53 -13.94
CA PHE A 50 5.61 13.60 -12.86
C PHE A 50 6.58 14.28 -11.89
N PHE A 51 6.35 14.08 -10.60
CA PHE A 51 7.22 14.60 -9.56
C PHE A 51 8.64 14.02 -9.66
N ILE A 52 8.72 12.72 -10.02
CA ILE A 52 9.99 12.05 -10.34
C ILE A 52 9.98 11.74 -11.84
N PRO A 53 10.61 12.59 -12.67
CA PRO A 53 10.64 12.37 -14.11
C PRO A 53 11.50 11.15 -14.44
N LYS A 54 11.02 10.30 -15.37
CA LYS A 54 11.75 9.13 -15.89
C LYS A 54 12.11 8.07 -14.84
N LEU A 55 11.24 7.87 -13.84
CA LEU A 55 11.40 6.74 -12.91
C LEU A 55 11.17 5.43 -13.69
N ILE A 56 12.15 4.53 -13.66
CA ILE A 56 12.06 3.17 -14.23
C ILE A 56 12.13 2.20 -13.04
N ILE A 57 11.01 1.59 -12.69
CA ILE A 57 10.87 0.75 -11.49
C ILE A 57 11.88 -0.40 -11.48
N GLU A 58 12.11 -1.01 -12.64
CA GLU A 58 13.00 -2.17 -12.80
C GLU A 58 14.48 -1.84 -12.53
N GLU A 59 14.86 -0.57 -12.69
CA GLU A 59 16.23 -0.10 -12.42
C GLU A 59 16.49 0.21 -10.94
N ILE A 60 15.44 0.30 -10.12
CA ILE A 60 15.56 0.66 -8.71
C ILE A 60 16.15 -0.53 -7.94
N THR A 61 17.21 -0.25 -7.17
CA THR A 61 17.91 -1.26 -6.36
C THR A 61 17.98 -0.90 -4.88
N LYS A 62 17.72 0.37 -4.52
CA LYS A 62 17.71 0.81 -3.13
C LYS A 62 16.67 1.90 -2.90
N VAL A 63 16.01 1.81 -1.76
CA VAL A 63 15.11 2.83 -1.19
C VAL A 63 15.52 3.08 0.24
N GLN A 64 15.57 4.33 0.65
CA GLN A 64 15.79 4.73 2.03
C GLN A 64 14.72 5.74 2.43
N VAL A 65 14.14 5.54 3.59
CA VAL A 65 13.14 6.42 4.21
C VAL A 65 13.61 6.75 5.62
N ASP A 66 13.85 8.04 5.87
CA ASP A 66 14.35 8.53 7.15
C ASP A 66 13.29 9.42 7.82
N HIS A 67 12.91 9.08 9.03
CA HIS A 67 12.03 9.86 9.89
C HIS A 67 12.84 10.59 10.96
N SER A 68 13.23 11.81 10.70
CA SER A 68 14.08 12.58 11.63
C SER A 68 13.45 12.74 13.02
N ILE A 69 12.13 13.00 13.12
CA ILE A 69 11.43 13.18 14.40
C ILE A 69 11.33 11.87 15.20
N GLN A 70 11.21 10.74 14.53
CA GLN A 70 10.98 9.44 15.16
C GLN A 70 12.26 8.63 15.32
N GLU A 71 13.39 9.16 14.83
CA GLU A 71 14.67 8.45 14.77
C GLU A 71 14.58 7.06 14.12
N LYS A 72 13.66 6.93 13.17
CA LYS A 72 13.38 5.68 12.46
C LYS A 72 13.89 5.76 11.05
N GLN A 73 14.54 4.70 10.62
CA GLN A 73 15.02 4.55 9.26
C GLN A 73 14.54 3.22 8.69
N VAL A 74 14.14 3.23 7.44
CA VAL A 74 13.87 2.02 6.64
C VAL A 74 14.81 2.03 5.45
N VAL A 75 15.60 0.96 5.29
CA VAL A 75 16.45 0.77 4.13
C VAL A 75 16.10 -0.54 3.44
N LEU A 76 15.66 -0.43 2.21
CA LEU A 76 15.33 -1.55 1.33
C LEU A 76 16.40 -1.67 0.26
N GLU A 77 16.96 -2.86 0.07
CA GLU A 77 17.92 -3.15 -0.99
C GLU A 77 17.52 -4.39 -1.78
N LYS A 78 17.66 -4.32 -3.09
CA LYS A 78 17.42 -5.47 -3.98
C LYS A 78 18.70 -6.27 -4.10
N LYS A 79 18.72 -7.52 -3.61
CA LYS A 79 19.85 -8.44 -3.64
C LYS A 79 19.43 -9.73 -4.34
N GLU A 80 20.17 -10.14 -5.33
CA GLU A 80 19.88 -11.37 -6.11
C GLU A 80 18.46 -11.42 -6.68
N GLY A 81 17.93 -10.24 -7.06
CA GLY A 81 16.59 -10.11 -7.62
C GLY A 81 15.46 -9.90 -6.59
N ALA A 82 15.68 -10.16 -5.30
CA ALA A 82 14.70 -10.01 -4.23
C ALA A 82 14.95 -8.78 -3.36
N TRP A 83 13.88 -8.16 -2.87
CA TRP A 83 13.97 -7.05 -1.93
C TRP A 83 14.23 -7.53 -0.50
N ARG A 84 15.09 -6.81 0.21
CA ARG A 84 15.43 -7.06 1.59
C ARG A 84 15.40 -5.77 2.41
N VAL A 85 14.95 -5.89 3.64
CA VAL A 85 15.10 -4.86 4.66
C VAL A 85 16.49 -5.04 5.27
N VAL A 86 17.34 -4.02 5.20
CA VAL A 86 18.76 -4.15 5.60
C VAL A 86 19.14 -3.37 6.86
N ASN A 87 18.17 -2.80 7.57
CA ASN A 87 18.38 -2.19 8.89
C ASN A 87 18.60 -3.30 9.93
N GLY A 88 19.78 -3.33 10.53
CA GLY A 88 20.14 -4.37 11.50
C GLY A 88 20.32 -5.75 10.82
N HIS A 89 19.57 -6.75 11.29
CA HIS A 89 19.53 -8.07 10.63
C HIS A 89 18.79 -7.99 9.29
N SER A 90 19.49 -8.39 8.23
CA SER A 90 18.88 -8.43 6.88
C SER A 90 17.78 -9.49 6.81
N SER A 91 16.54 -9.07 6.52
CA SER A 91 15.37 -9.94 6.37
C SER A 91 14.72 -9.75 4.99
N PRO A 92 14.00 -10.74 4.46
CA PRO A 92 13.18 -10.57 3.27
C PRO A 92 12.21 -9.40 3.45
N ALA A 93 12.03 -8.59 2.40
CA ALA A 93 11.02 -7.54 2.39
C ALA A 93 9.70 -8.09 1.84
N ASP A 94 8.59 -7.46 2.22
CA ASP A 94 7.29 -7.69 1.61
C ASP A 94 7.31 -7.15 0.17
N GLU A 95 7.53 -8.03 -0.80
CA GLU A 95 7.67 -7.70 -2.22
C GLU A 95 6.44 -6.96 -2.78
N GLU A 96 5.24 -7.31 -2.32
CA GLU A 96 4.00 -6.67 -2.75
C GLU A 96 3.96 -5.22 -2.26
N LYS A 97 4.27 -5.01 -0.98
CA LYS A 97 4.30 -3.67 -0.38
C LYS A 97 5.37 -2.78 -1.04
N VAL A 98 6.57 -3.33 -1.27
CA VAL A 98 7.63 -2.62 -1.99
C VAL A 98 7.16 -2.28 -3.41
N GLY A 99 6.56 -3.23 -4.11
CA GLY A 99 6.01 -3.03 -5.44
C GLY A 99 4.95 -1.93 -5.49
N ASP A 100 4.03 -1.92 -4.52
CA ASP A 100 2.99 -0.90 -4.43
C ASP A 100 3.54 0.49 -4.08
N PHE A 101 4.55 0.56 -3.22
CA PHE A 101 5.26 1.81 -2.96
C PHE A 101 5.92 2.35 -4.23
N LEU A 102 6.64 1.51 -4.96
CA LEU A 102 7.32 1.91 -6.21
C LEU A 102 6.31 2.32 -7.30
N LYS A 103 5.15 1.66 -7.40
CA LYS A 103 4.05 2.08 -8.29
C LYS A 103 3.48 3.44 -7.88
N ALA A 104 3.29 3.69 -6.56
CA ALA A 104 2.85 4.99 -6.07
C ALA A 104 3.87 6.09 -6.43
N MET A 105 5.16 5.81 -6.26
CA MET A 105 6.25 6.72 -6.66
C MET A 105 6.26 6.99 -8.17
N TYR A 106 6.06 5.98 -8.99
CA TYR A 106 5.96 6.11 -10.45
C TYR A 106 4.77 6.98 -10.88
N SER A 107 3.65 6.86 -10.19
CA SER A 107 2.41 7.60 -10.49
C SER A 107 2.37 9.01 -9.89
N LEU A 108 3.38 9.41 -9.12
CA LEU A 108 3.41 10.66 -8.37
C LEU A 108 3.46 11.87 -9.30
N LYS A 109 2.41 12.69 -9.26
CA LYS A 109 2.26 13.87 -10.12
C LYS A 109 2.55 15.15 -9.36
N GLU A 110 3.21 16.10 -10.01
CA GLU A 110 3.27 17.48 -9.55
C GLU A 110 1.88 18.12 -9.72
N GLY A 111 1.27 18.51 -8.64
CA GLY A 111 0.07 19.33 -8.63
C GLY A 111 0.44 20.83 -8.53
N SER A 112 -0.25 21.55 -7.65
CA SER A 112 -0.05 22.97 -7.47
C SER A 112 1.26 23.27 -6.74
N LEU A 113 2.00 24.26 -7.25
CA LEU A 113 3.09 24.89 -6.50
C LEU A 113 2.48 25.71 -5.36
N VAL A 114 2.79 25.36 -4.11
CA VAL A 114 2.23 26.04 -2.91
C VAL A 114 3.20 27.01 -2.27
N SER A 115 4.50 26.82 -2.45
CA SER A 115 5.56 27.73 -1.99
C SER A 115 6.83 27.55 -2.81
N ASN A 116 7.59 28.62 -2.93
CA ASN A 116 8.98 28.63 -3.42
C ASN A 116 9.90 29.39 -2.45
N ASN A 117 9.43 29.63 -1.21
CA ASN A 117 10.19 30.33 -0.19
C ASN A 117 10.82 29.30 0.77
N PRO A 118 12.17 29.22 0.87
CA PRO A 118 12.86 28.27 1.75
C PRO A 118 12.48 28.43 3.23
N ASP A 119 12.20 29.66 3.68
CA ASP A 119 11.84 29.94 5.08
C ASP A 119 10.46 29.36 5.47
N ARG A 120 9.67 28.91 4.50
CA ARG A 120 8.32 28.37 4.72
C ARG A 120 8.23 26.84 4.64
N THR A 121 9.32 26.15 4.41
CA THR A 121 9.33 24.67 4.26
C THR A 121 8.83 23.96 5.51
N ALA A 122 9.12 24.48 6.71
CA ALA A 122 8.65 23.96 7.98
C ALA A 122 7.12 24.02 8.14
N ILE A 123 6.44 25.01 7.51
CA ILE A 123 4.96 25.13 7.56
C ILE A 123 4.29 23.93 6.88
N PHE A 124 4.94 23.35 5.87
CA PHE A 124 4.46 22.20 5.12
C PHE A 124 5.09 20.88 5.60
N SER A 125 5.90 20.93 6.66
CA SER A 125 6.67 19.80 7.20
C SER A 125 7.55 19.12 6.15
N VAL A 126 8.15 19.91 5.22
CA VAL A 126 9.05 19.42 4.16
C VAL A 126 10.49 19.91 4.34
N ASP A 127 10.84 20.41 5.51
CA ASP A 127 12.20 20.73 5.91
C ASP A 127 12.94 19.47 6.43
N GLU A 128 14.24 19.57 6.62
CA GLU A 128 15.10 18.45 7.05
C GLU A 128 14.76 17.92 8.46
N LYS A 129 14.14 18.74 9.30
CA LYS A 129 13.81 18.38 10.68
C LYS A 129 12.46 17.68 10.79
N ASN A 130 11.46 18.13 10.03
CA ASN A 130 10.08 17.71 10.17
C ASN A 130 9.63 16.75 9.05
N GLY A 131 10.27 16.83 7.88
CA GLY A 131 9.92 16.02 6.72
C GLY A 131 10.44 14.59 6.81
N VAL A 132 9.72 13.67 6.20
CA VAL A 132 10.21 12.31 5.95
C VAL A 132 11.10 12.36 4.72
N HIS A 133 12.38 12.07 4.89
CA HIS A 133 13.36 12.08 3.80
C HIS A 133 13.30 10.76 3.04
N VAL A 134 13.05 10.83 1.75
CA VAL A 134 12.95 9.67 0.85
C VAL A 134 14.01 9.77 -0.23
N GLN A 135 14.83 8.75 -0.31
CA GLN A 135 15.87 8.64 -1.32
C GLN A 135 15.77 7.32 -2.07
N ILE A 136 15.99 7.34 -3.39
CA ILE A 136 15.89 6.17 -4.27
C ILE A 136 17.11 6.13 -5.18
N TRP A 137 17.72 4.94 -5.31
CA TRP A 137 18.89 4.73 -6.17
C TRP A 137 18.65 3.61 -7.18
N ASN A 138 19.29 3.76 -8.32
CA ASN A 138 19.32 2.73 -9.35
C ASN A 138 20.54 1.80 -9.22
N HIS A 139 20.62 0.79 -10.08
CA HIS A 139 21.70 -0.20 -10.13
C HIS A 139 23.11 0.38 -10.36
N LYS A 140 23.23 1.66 -10.79
CA LYS A 140 24.50 2.39 -10.93
C LYS A 140 24.85 3.20 -9.69
N ALA A 141 24.17 2.96 -8.57
CA ALA A 141 24.27 3.72 -7.32
C ALA A 141 24.02 5.24 -7.51
N ARG A 142 23.27 5.62 -8.55
CA ARG A 142 22.86 7.00 -8.79
C ARG A 142 21.54 7.27 -8.09
N ALA A 143 21.48 8.35 -7.31
CA ALA A 143 20.23 8.84 -6.78
C ALA A 143 19.32 9.32 -7.93
N ILE A 144 18.14 8.73 -8.04
CA ILE A 144 17.13 9.05 -9.06
C ILE A 144 15.92 9.80 -8.47
N ALA A 145 15.77 9.75 -7.16
CA ALA A 145 14.86 10.59 -6.40
C ALA A 145 15.47 10.92 -5.04
N ASP A 146 15.27 12.17 -4.61
CA ASP A 146 15.71 12.70 -3.33
C ASP A 146 14.76 13.83 -2.94
N PHE A 147 13.92 13.61 -1.92
CA PHE A 147 12.89 14.57 -1.55
C PHE A 147 12.41 14.39 -0.10
N TYR A 148 11.78 15.44 0.42
CA TYR A 148 11.10 15.45 1.70
C TYR A 148 9.60 15.36 1.50
N ALA A 149 8.95 14.44 2.19
CA ALA A 149 7.51 14.28 2.26
C ALA A 149 6.99 14.87 3.58
N GLY A 150 6.06 15.79 3.47
CA GLY A 150 5.51 16.54 4.59
C GLY A 150 4.09 16.14 4.94
N GLU A 151 3.28 17.14 5.31
CA GLU A 151 1.93 16.96 5.79
C GLU A 151 1.01 16.39 4.71
N THR A 152 0.12 15.47 5.13
CA THR A 152 -0.94 14.90 4.31
C THR A 152 -2.13 15.83 4.27
N ILE A 153 -2.70 16.01 3.09
CA ILE A 153 -3.91 16.80 2.85
C ILE A 153 -4.97 15.92 2.18
N PRO A 154 -6.26 16.30 2.18
CA PRO A 154 -7.34 15.43 1.66
C PRO A 154 -7.09 14.86 0.27
N ASP A 155 -6.49 15.65 -0.63
CA ASP A 155 -6.26 15.27 -2.03
C ASP A 155 -4.77 15.02 -2.33
N GLY A 156 -3.95 14.65 -1.33
CA GLY A 156 -2.53 14.36 -1.59
C GLY A 156 -1.60 14.62 -0.40
N GLN A 157 -0.40 15.09 -0.72
CA GLN A 157 0.66 15.35 0.25
C GLN A 157 1.58 16.47 -0.23
N TYR A 158 2.16 17.23 0.68
CA TYR A 158 3.19 18.19 0.35
C TYR A 158 4.54 17.50 0.17
N LEU A 159 5.19 17.75 -0.97
CA LEU A 159 6.52 17.24 -1.27
C LEU A 159 7.45 18.37 -1.74
N ARG A 160 8.71 18.27 -1.36
CA ARG A 160 9.81 19.16 -1.81
C ARG A 160 11.01 18.31 -2.21
N ARG A 161 11.57 18.55 -3.40
CA ARG A 161 12.86 17.94 -3.78
C ARG A 161 13.97 18.47 -2.86
N ALA A 162 14.90 17.62 -2.48
CA ALA A 162 15.94 17.98 -1.52
C ALA A 162 16.82 19.15 -2.03
N ASP A 163 17.05 19.22 -3.34
CA ASP A 163 17.87 20.25 -4.01
C ASP A 163 17.08 21.50 -4.44
N LYS A 164 15.80 21.64 -4.04
CA LYS A 164 14.90 22.72 -4.45
C LYS A 164 14.13 23.30 -3.27
N ASP A 165 13.67 24.54 -3.46
CA ASP A 165 12.83 25.25 -2.48
C ASP A 165 11.34 25.12 -2.80
N GLU A 166 11.00 24.67 -4.01
CA GLU A 166 9.62 24.55 -4.45
C GLU A 166 8.90 23.39 -3.73
N VAL A 167 7.83 23.76 -3.04
CA VAL A 167 6.91 22.83 -2.39
C VAL A 167 5.70 22.61 -3.28
N PHE A 168 5.42 21.38 -3.60
CA PHE A 168 4.29 20.97 -4.42
C PHE A 168 3.26 20.19 -3.59
N GLN A 169 1.98 20.42 -3.89
CA GLN A 169 0.94 19.47 -3.58
C GLN A 169 1.02 18.34 -4.61
N THR A 170 1.16 17.10 -4.18
CA THR A 170 1.33 15.93 -5.06
C THR A 170 0.24 14.89 -4.84
N ILE A 171 -0.02 14.07 -5.85
CA ILE A 171 -1.01 12.99 -5.84
C ILE A 171 -0.36 11.75 -6.49
N PRO A 172 -0.52 10.55 -5.92
CA PRO A 172 -1.18 10.20 -4.66
C PRO A 172 -0.37 10.61 -3.41
N SER A 173 -1.00 10.51 -2.22
CA SER A 173 -0.26 10.58 -0.95
C SER A 173 0.56 9.31 -0.74
N LEU A 174 1.76 9.47 -0.20
CA LEU A 174 2.67 8.38 0.18
C LEU A 174 2.55 7.99 1.66
N THR A 175 1.69 8.66 2.43
CA THR A 175 1.60 8.53 3.89
C THR A 175 1.42 7.09 4.35
N ARG A 176 0.61 6.29 3.64
CA ARG A 176 0.39 4.88 3.98
C ARG A 176 1.66 4.03 4.00
N PHE A 177 2.68 4.45 3.25
CA PHE A 177 3.98 3.77 3.23
C PHE A 177 4.98 4.42 4.19
N LEU A 178 4.95 5.76 4.28
CA LEU A 178 5.93 6.51 5.03
C LEU A 178 5.66 6.52 6.53
N ALA A 179 4.40 6.35 6.98
CA ALA A 179 4.06 6.27 8.40
C ALA A 179 4.35 4.90 9.03
N ASP A 180 4.73 3.92 8.23
CA ASP A 180 4.87 2.54 8.65
C ASP A 180 6.15 2.26 9.46
N SER A 181 6.04 1.29 10.37
CA SER A 181 7.21 0.79 11.11
C SER A 181 8.12 -0.04 10.21
N LEU A 182 9.38 -0.20 10.61
CA LEU A 182 10.35 -1.07 9.93
C LEU A 182 9.81 -2.50 9.73
N ASP A 183 9.14 -3.05 10.74
CA ASP A 183 8.60 -4.41 10.69
C ASP A 183 7.45 -4.58 9.69
N SER A 184 6.76 -3.51 9.35
CA SER A 184 5.72 -3.57 8.33
C SER A 184 6.27 -3.77 6.90
N TRP A 185 7.56 -3.53 6.69
CA TRP A 185 8.24 -3.76 5.41
C TRP A 185 8.84 -5.16 5.26
N LYS A 186 8.91 -5.90 6.35
CA LYS A 186 9.44 -7.27 6.35
C LYS A 186 8.38 -8.28 5.91
N ASP A 187 8.80 -9.31 5.19
CA ASP A 187 7.93 -10.44 4.83
C ASP A 187 7.61 -11.30 6.06
N LYS A 188 6.33 -11.36 6.42
CA LYS A 188 5.81 -12.18 7.53
C LYS A 188 5.02 -13.40 7.04
N THR A 189 5.22 -13.80 5.81
CA THR A 189 4.50 -14.92 5.20
C THR A 189 4.95 -16.24 5.82
N LEU A 190 4.02 -16.93 6.45
CA LEU A 190 4.18 -18.28 6.98
C LEU A 190 3.91 -19.32 5.90
N LEU A 191 2.88 -19.11 5.07
CA LEU A 191 2.49 -19.99 3.97
C LEU A 191 1.89 -19.17 2.83
N SER A 192 2.24 -19.54 1.59
CA SER A 192 1.66 -18.96 0.38
C SER A 192 1.58 -20.03 -0.69
N VAL A 193 0.39 -20.62 -0.87
CA VAL A 193 0.14 -21.72 -1.80
C VAL A 193 -1.23 -21.56 -2.44
N GLU A 194 -1.35 -22.00 -3.69
CA GLU A 194 -2.63 -22.03 -4.41
C GLU A 194 -3.29 -23.40 -4.25
N GLU A 195 -4.62 -23.45 -4.13
CA GLU A 195 -5.38 -24.70 -3.98
C GLU A 195 -5.07 -25.71 -5.09
N THR A 196 -4.84 -25.24 -6.31
CA THR A 196 -4.53 -26.09 -7.47
C THR A 196 -3.26 -26.92 -7.29
N ASP A 197 -2.35 -26.44 -6.47
CA ASP A 197 -1.05 -27.06 -6.25
C ASP A 197 -1.03 -28.00 -5.04
N ILE A 198 -2.13 -28.00 -4.25
CA ILE A 198 -2.23 -28.77 -3.02
C ILE A 198 -2.88 -30.13 -3.32
N ARG A 199 -2.25 -31.17 -2.78
CA ARG A 199 -2.77 -32.54 -2.80
C ARG A 199 -3.37 -32.96 -1.45
N ARG A 200 -2.72 -32.58 -0.35
CA ARG A 200 -3.12 -32.98 1.01
C ARG A 200 -2.78 -31.89 2.02
N VAL A 201 -3.66 -31.69 2.98
CA VAL A 201 -3.44 -30.82 4.14
C VAL A 201 -3.65 -31.62 5.41
N ALA A 202 -2.73 -31.54 6.36
CA ALA A 202 -2.92 -32.03 7.72
C ALA A 202 -2.84 -30.85 8.69
N LEU A 203 -3.84 -30.74 9.54
CA LEU A 203 -3.99 -29.77 10.61
C LEU A 203 -3.93 -30.50 11.94
N GLN A 204 -2.83 -30.34 12.67
CA GLN A 204 -2.62 -30.97 13.98
C GLN A 204 -2.91 -29.94 15.08
N THR A 205 -3.78 -30.31 16.01
CA THR A 205 -4.04 -29.62 17.28
C THR A 205 -3.52 -30.45 18.45
N PRO A 206 -3.55 -29.95 19.70
CA PRO A 206 -3.23 -30.76 20.87
C PRO A 206 -4.15 -31.98 21.08
N GLU A 207 -5.38 -31.92 20.56
CA GLU A 207 -6.42 -32.95 20.76
C GLU A 207 -6.48 -33.95 19.62
N GLU A 208 -6.32 -33.51 18.36
CA GLU A 208 -6.53 -34.34 17.19
C GLU A 208 -5.73 -33.88 15.95
N GLU A 209 -5.68 -34.76 14.97
CA GLU A 209 -5.17 -34.45 13.63
C GLU A 209 -6.34 -34.56 12.61
N MET A 210 -6.56 -33.46 11.89
CA MET A 210 -7.51 -33.41 10.77
C MET A 210 -6.73 -33.50 9.45
N VAL A 211 -7.15 -34.40 8.57
CA VAL A 211 -6.47 -34.59 7.28
C VAL A 211 -7.46 -34.47 6.13
N LEU A 212 -7.21 -33.48 5.29
CA LEU A 212 -7.91 -33.25 4.02
C LEU A 212 -7.08 -33.79 2.86
N GLU A 213 -7.69 -34.55 1.98
CA GLU A 213 -7.06 -35.05 0.75
C GLU A 213 -7.98 -34.88 -0.45
N LYS A 214 -7.41 -34.47 -1.60
CA LYS A 214 -8.15 -34.33 -2.84
C LYS A 214 -8.22 -35.69 -3.56
N LYS A 215 -9.43 -36.26 -3.67
CA LYS A 215 -9.70 -37.53 -4.36
C LYS A 215 -10.70 -37.27 -5.48
N GLU A 216 -10.34 -37.64 -6.71
CA GLU A 216 -11.21 -37.50 -7.90
C GLU A 216 -11.75 -36.05 -8.07
N GLY A 217 -10.97 -35.06 -7.69
CA GLY A 217 -11.33 -33.63 -7.81
C GLY A 217 -12.13 -33.08 -6.62
N VAL A 218 -12.52 -33.92 -5.64
CA VAL A 218 -13.30 -33.56 -4.46
C VAL A 218 -12.41 -33.62 -3.23
N TRP A 219 -12.52 -32.61 -2.35
CA TRP A 219 -11.84 -32.60 -1.07
C TRP A 219 -12.61 -33.49 -0.04
N ARG A 220 -11.89 -34.39 0.57
CA ARG A 220 -12.41 -35.29 1.62
C ARG A 220 -11.63 -35.13 2.90
N MET A 221 -12.32 -35.10 4.01
CA MET A 221 -11.70 -35.33 5.32
C MET A 221 -11.44 -36.83 5.40
N ILE A 222 -10.22 -37.25 5.65
CA ILE A 222 -9.85 -38.66 5.77
C ILE A 222 -9.42 -39.05 7.18
N GLN A 223 -9.20 -38.10 8.04
CA GLN A 223 -8.97 -38.23 9.48
C GLN A 223 -9.64 -37.04 10.20
N PRO A 224 -10.31 -37.27 11.36
CA PRO A 224 -10.48 -38.54 12.07
C PRO A 224 -11.52 -39.48 11.42
N GLU A 225 -12.38 -39.02 10.54
CA GLU A 225 -13.42 -39.79 9.85
C GLU A 225 -13.37 -39.50 8.34
N ASP A 226 -13.74 -40.48 7.50
CA ASP A 226 -13.79 -40.30 6.04
C ASP A 226 -15.18 -39.79 5.61
N TYR A 227 -15.24 -38.51 5.16
CA TYR A 227 -16.43 -37.90 4.60
C TYR A 227 -16.05 -36.79 3.58
N GLU A 228 -17.00 -36.43 2.73
CA GLU A 228 -16.83 -35.28 1.84
C GLU A 228 -16.79 -34.00 2.65
N ALA A 229 -15.72 -33.22 2.50
CA ALA A 229 -15.52 -31.99 3.27
C ALA A 229 -16.45 -30.87 2.77
N ASP A 230 -16.94 -30.04 3.69
CA ASP A 230 -17.71 -28.85 3.35
C ASP A 230 -16.94 -27.95 2.43
N SER A 231 -17.49 -27.66 1.27
CA SER A 231 -16.82 -26.90 0.21
C SER A 231 -16.55 -25.44 0.58
N LEU A 232 -17.37 -24.87 1.48
CA LEU A 232 -17.17 -23.49 1.95
C LEU A 232 -16.01 -23.42 2.95
N ALA A 233 -15.95 -24.38 3.88
CA ALA A 233 -14.83 -24.46 4.84
C ALA A 233 -13.51 -24.72 4.12
N VAL A 234 -13.51 -25.61 3.12
CA VAL A 234 -12.34 -25.90 2.27
C VAL A 234 -11.87 -24.65 1.52
N ARG A 235 -12.80 -23.93 0.90
CA ARG A 235 -12.48 -22.67 0.22
C ARG A 235 -11.91 -21.64 1.19
N THR A 236 -12.52 -21.48 2.34
CA THR A 236 -12.07 -20.54 3.38
C THR A 236 -10.64 -20.86 3.81
N LEU A 237 -10.32 -22.14 4.04
CA LEU A 237 -8.97 -22.59 4.37
C LEU A 237 -7.95 -22.20 3.29
N PHE A 238 -8.26 -22.49 2.03
CA PHE A 238 -7.31 -22.24 0.94
C PHE A 238 -7.19 -20.74 0.60
N ASP A 239 -8.25 -19.97 0.76
CA ASP A 239 -8.15 -18.50 0.64
C ASP A 239 -7.23 -17.91 1.71
N GLN A 240 -7.19 -18.49 2.91
CA GLN A 240 -6.21 -18.15 3.94
C GLN A 240 -4.78 -18.54 3.50
N PHE A 241 -4.60 -19.72 2.95
CA PHE A 241 -3.29 -20.24 2.58
C PHE A 241 -2.62 -19.51 1.41
N LYS A 242 -3.39 -18.79 0.58
CA LYS A 242 -2.81 -17.90 -0.45
C LYS A 242 -1.89 -16.83 0.13
N LYS A 243 -2.19 -16.37 1.35
CA LYS A 243 -1.44 -15.30 2.01
C LYS A 243 -1.53 -15.43 3.54
N PHE A 244 -1.07 -16.57 4.06
CA PHE A 244 -1.09 -16.83 5.49
C PHE A 244 0.12 -16.15 6.16
N ARG A 245 -0.13 -15.13 6.98
CA ARG A 245 0.90 -14.24 7.53
C ARG A 245 0.83 -14.16 9.04
N ALA A 246 1.99 -14.14 9.66
CA ALA A 246 2.15 -13.85 11.07
C ALA A 246 1.83 -12.38 11.41
N SER A 247 1.59 -12.11 12.69
CA SER A 247 1.32 -10.77 13.21
C SER A 247 2.58 -9.89 13.24
N ALA A 248 3.68 -10.40 13.81
CA ALA A 248 4.95 -9.69 13.91
C ALA A 248 6.15 -10.67 13.90
N PHE A 249 7.36 -10.13 13.93
CA PHE A 249 8.58 -10.92 14.23
C PHE A 249 8.71 -11.08 15.73
N ALA A 250 9.11 -12.27 16.16
CA ALA A 250 9.50 -12.48 17.56
C ALA A 250 10.82 -11.77 17.86
N GLU A 251 10.99 -11.28 19.08
CA GLU A 251 12.28 -10.73 19.52
C GLU A 251 13.35 -11.82 19.51
N SER A 252 14.58 -11.47 19.11
CA SER A 252 15.64 -12.45 18.89
C SER A 252 16.01 -13.24 20.15
N THR A 253 15.87 -12.64 21.34
CA THR A 253 16.10 -13.28 22.64
C THR A 253 15.05 -14.33 22.96
N GLU A 254 13.80 -14.07 22.67
CA GLU A 254 12.69 -15.00 22.86
C GLU A 254 12.73 -16.10 21.79
N ALA A 255 12.89 -15.70 20.52
CA ALA A 255 12.91 -16.62 19.38
C ALA A 255 13.92 -17.76 19.53
N SER A 256 15.10 -17.49 20.14
CA SER A 256 16.16 -18.47 20.33
C SER A 256 15.87 -19.53 21.38
N GLN A 257 14.87 -19.31 22.24
CA GLN A 257 14.50 -20.21 23.34
C GLN A 257 13.32 -21.12 23.01
N ILE A 258 12.63 -20.87 21.88
CA ILE A 258 11.43 -21.63 21.50
C ILE A 258 11.80 -22.97 20.88
N ASP A 259 11.34 -24.04 21.50
CA ASP A 259 11.45 -25.40 20.96
C ASP A 259 10.22 -25.76 20.10
N PHE A 260 10.43 -25.89 18.79
CA PHE A 260 9.42 -26.31 17.83
C PHE A 260 9.45 -27.83 17.54
N SER A 261 10.19 -28.63 18.29
CA SER A 261 10.20 -30.10 18.12
C SER A 261 8.87 -30.75 18.52
N ASP A 262 8.15 -30.11 19.45
CA ASP A 262 6.80 -30.46 19.90
C ASP A 262 5.88 -29.27 19.83
N PRO A 263 5.36 -28.92 18.63
CA PRO A 263 4.49 -27.78 18.43
C PRO A 263 3.07 -28.06 18.95
N ASP A 264 2.38 -27.02 19.48
CA ASP A 264 0.98 -27.16 19.91
C ASP A 264 0.04 -27.23 18.72
N TYR A 265 0.33 -26.48 17.63
CA TYR A 265 -0.40 -26.57 16.37
C TYR A 265 0.58 -26.71 15.21
N LYS A 266 0.16 -27.47 14.20
CA LYS A 266 0.95 -27.69 12.99
C LYS A 266 0.10 -27.74 11.76
N ILE A 267 0.51 -27.00 10.74
CA ILE A 267 -0.03 -27.09 9.39
C ILE A 267 0.99 -27.82 8.52
N SER A 268 0.58 -28.88 7.84
CA SER A 268 1.40 -29.61 6.88
C SER A 268 0.67 -29.62 5.54
N VAL A 269 1.23 -28.99 4.53
CA VAL A 269 0.69 -28.93 3.18
C VAL A 269 1.59 -29.71 2.24
N ARG A 270 1.09 -30.81 1.69
CA ARG A 270 1.75 -31.58 0.65
C ARG A 270 1.26 -31.13 -0.71
N MET A 271 2.21 -30.73 -1.54
CA MET A 271 1.97 -30.25 -2.89
C MET A 271 1.87 -31.41 -3.90
N ASN A 272 1.42 -31.11 -5.12
CA ASN A 272 1.32 -32.08 -6.20
C ASN A 272 2.69 -32.63 -6.66
N ASP A 273 3.76 -31.85 -6.50
CA ASP A 273 5.16 -32.23 -6.76
C ASP A 273 5.83 -32.98 -5.59
N GLU A 274 5.01 -33.42 -4.59
CA GLU A 274 5.42 -34.09 -3.36
C GLU A 274 6.23 -33.20 -2.39
N SER A 275 6.48 -31.93 -2.68
CA SER A 275 7.07 -31.02 -1.72
C SER A 275 6.16 -30.82 -0.49
N LEU A 276 6.75 -30.50 0.66
CA LEU A 276 6.07 -30.34 1.93
C LEU A 276 6.34 -28.96 2.51
N GLN A 277 5.26 -28.21 2.71
CA GLN A 277 5.32 -26.93 3.45
C GLN A 277 4.84 -27.15 4.88
N LEU A 278 5.56 -26.61 5.84
CA LEU A 278 5.25 -26.76 7.28
C LEU A 278 5.11 -25.40 7.94
N VAL A 279 4.06 -25.24 8.73
CA VAL A 279 3.94 -24.11 9.68
C VAL A 279 3.73 -24.69 11.08
N LEU A 280 4.57 -24.28 12.00
CA LEU A 280 4.59 -24.76 13.39
C LEU A 280 4.21 -23.60 14.30
N PHE A 281 3.39 -23.88 15.31
CA PHE A 281 3.01 -22.91 16.33
C PHE A 281 3.30 -23.49 17.71
N LYS A 282 3.93 -22.68 18.54
CA LYS A 282 4.19 -22.99 19.95
C LYS A 282 3.57 -21.89 20.81
N ARG A 283 2.76 -22.24 21.79
CA ARG A 283 2.14 -21.31 22.71
C ARG A 283 3.21 -20.61 23.55
N ALA A 284 3.08 -19.31 23.75
CA ALA A 284 3.91 -18.60 24.69
C ALA A 284 3.62 -19.05 26.13
N GLU A 285 4.63 -19.02 27.00
CA GLU A 285 4.45 -19.40 28.42
C GLU A 285 3.49 -18.44 29.14
N GLU A 286 3.45 -17.18 28.72
CA GLU A 286 2.58 -16.16 29.26
C GLU A 286 1.66 -15.57 28.17
N GLY A 287 0.36 -15.43 28.46
CA GLY A 287 -0.63 -14.82 27.59
C GLY A 287 -1.26 -15.77 26.57
N ASP A 288 -1.97 -15.18 25.60
CA ASP A 288 -2.70 -15.89 24.52
C ASP A 288 -1.99 -15.78 23.15
N ALA A 289 -0.68 -15.52 23.18
CA ALA A 289 0.14 -15.40 21.98
C ALA A 289 0.78 -16.76 21.63
N TYR A 290 1.13 -16.90 20.36
CA TYR A 290 1.89 -18.03 19.84
C TYR A 290 3.15 -17.56 19.16
N PHE A 291 4.19 -18.35 19.25
CA PHE A 291 5.33 -18.27 18.33
C PHE A 291 5.03 -19.13 17.11
N ALA A 292 5.37 -18.64 15.94
CA ALA A 292 5.15 -19.31 14.67
C ALA A 292 6.44 -19.43 13.88
N LYS A 293 6.63 -20.56 13.19
CA LYS A 293 7.78 -20.81 12.33
C LYS A 293 7.33 -21.49 11.04
N ASN A 294 7.82 -21.00 9.90
CA ASN A 294 7.81 -21.78 8.68
C ASN A 294 8.96 -22.78 8.73
N GLY A 295 8.72 -24.05 8.46
CA GLY A 295 9.70 -25.12 8.59
C GLY A 295 10.98 -24.91 7.79
N ASP A 296 10.88 -24.21 6.65
CA ASP A 296 12.00 -23.95 5.74
C ASP A 296 12.77 -22.65 6.06
N LYS A 297 12.27 -21.84 7.02
CA LYS A 297 12.88 -20.55 7.38
C LYS A 297 13.37 -20.56 8.81
N ASP A 298 14.51 -19.94 9.07
CA ASP A 298 15.08 -19.80 10.44
C ASP A 298 14.40 -18.71 11.27
N MET A 299 13.47 -17.95 10.68
CA MET A 299 12.81 -16.84 11.35
C MET A 299 11.64 -17.32 12.19
N VAL A 300 11.53 -16.77 13.40
CA VAL A 300 10.41 -16.96 14.31
C VAL A 300 9.55 -15.70 14.32
N TYR A 301 8.26 -15.91 14.32
CA TYR A 301 7.25 -14.89 14.28
C TYR A 301 6.34 -15.00 15.51
N THR A 302 5.52 -13.98 15.73
CA THR A 302 4.40 -14.04 16.68
C THR A 302 3.09 -14.15 15.93
N ALA A 303 2.17 -14.94 16.48
CA ALA A 303 0.80 -15.09 16.00
C ALA A 303 -0.16 -14.90 17.18
N ASP A 304 -1.34 -14.39 16.91
CA ASP A 304 -2.41 -14.25 17.87
C ASP A 304 -3.40 -15.43 17.79
N GLN A 305 -4.28 -15.55 18.78
CA GLN A 305 -5.30 -16.58 18.82
C GLN A 305 -6.22 -16.51 17.59
N LEU A 306 -6.51 -15.31 17.06
CA LEU A 306 -7.38 -15.14 15.90
C LEU A 306 -6.78 -15.81 14.65
N LEU A 307 -5.45 -15.76 14.49
CA LEU A 307 -4.78 -16.44 13.40
C LEU A 307 -4.91 -17.98 13.53
N ILE A 308 -4.77 -18.52 14.74
CA ILE A 308 -4.96 -19.94 15.02
C ILE A 308 -6.41 -20.34 14.71
N ASP A 309 -7.38 -19.61 15.26
CA ASP A 309 -8.81 -19.91 15.09
C ASP A 309 -9.25 -19.81 13.63
N SER A 310 -8.62 -18.95 12.85
CA SER A 310 -8.94 -18.78 11.43
C SER A 310 -8.72 -20.05 10.60
N VAL A 311 -7.83 -20.94 11.05
CA VAL A 311 -7.49 -22.21 10.39
C VAL A 311 -8.06 -23.41 11.17
N PHE A 312 -7.73 -23.49 12.46
CA PHE A 312 -8.07 -24.67 13.28
C PHE A 312 -9.49 -24.62 13.82
N GLY A 313 -10.16 -23.47 13.80
CA GLY A 313 -11.57 -23.31 14.14
C GLY A 313 -12.56 -23.68 13.02
N LEU A 314 -12.07 -24.02 11.81
CA LEU A 314 -12.93 -24.36 10.67
C LEU A 314 -13.63 -25.73 10.90
N LYS A 315 -14.94 -25.78 10.59
CA LYS A 315 -15.74 -26.99 10.64
C LYS A 315 -15.91 -27.56 9.23
N PHE A 316 -15.26 -28.69 8.95
CA PHE A 316 -15.29 -29.34 7.63
C PHE A 316 -16.44 -30.31 7.41
N LYS A 317 -17.25 -30.62 8.44
CA LYS A 317 -18.46 -31.45 8.30
C LYS A 317 -19.67 -30.55 8.05
N ALA A 318 -20.32 -30.73 6.92
CA ALA A 318 -21.52 -29.97 6.60
C ALA A 318 -22.58 -30.21 7.69
N GLU A 319 -23.21 -29.16 8.20
CA GLU A 319 -24.36 -29.31 9.09
C GLU A 319 -25.50 -29.92 8.28
N SER A 320 -26.04 -31.04 8.76
CA SER A 320 -27.28 -31.60 8.17
C SER A 320 -28.37 -30.53 8.26
N PRO A 321 -29.11 -30.22 7.17
CA PRO A 321 -30.22 -29.30 7.26
C PRO A 321 -31.17 -29.77 8.39
N ALA A 322 -31.46 -28.83 9.30
CA ALA A 322 -32.44 -29.11 10.38
C ALA A 322 -33.74 -29.58 9.75
N GLN A 323 -34.17 -30.78 10.13
CA GLN A 323 -35.44 -31.39 9.70
C GLN A 323 -36.64 -30.64 10.27
#